data_b79fad4480c7ef9d235e223919eceaae
#
_entry.id   b79fad4480c7ef9d235e223919eceaae
#
_cell.length_a   1.000
_cell.length_b   1.000
_cell.length_c   1.000
_cell.angle_alpha   90.00
_cell.angle_beta   90.00
_cell.angle_gamma   90.00
#
_symmetry.space_group_name_H-M   'P 1'
#
loop_
_entity.id
_entity.type
_entity.pdbx_description
1 polymer ?
#
loop_
_entity_poly.entity_id
_entity_poly.type
_entity_poly.pdbx_seq_one_letter_code
_entity_poly.pdbx_strand_id
1 'polypeptide(L)'
;MSKPTQHPPRLLRVAVAGSVVLMVAAGGLFYYASKVASEKRKANAGNEITVTIHPKSCEPNVLTVPAGRTAFRIVNASDRAVEWEILDGVLVVEERENITPGLSQVINANLEPGDYAITCGLLSNPRGTLKVTPTAESDARAKARPSMAAFVGPLSEYRVYLSTQGSALVRAVDALAAAIGAGDLTQARDLYAPARAAYQRIAAAAQRFAQLNNAVDARADYYEKREQDPAFSGFHRLEYGLFQQRSTDGLAAVAQRLQADVASLKTQLLAQPIPPDQLVTIVARNLRTLADTRYNGEEERYSHLDLNGFAANLEGTRKVIDLLRPLLEKSAADLPPKIDAAQKALAARLDGLRDGNGYKPYDQVSDEQRKGIAADAKALADTLDGIDQALGLSAL
;
A
#
# COMPACT_ATOMS: atom_id res chain seq x y z
N MET A 1 -64.74 27.24 33.21
CA MET A 1 -64.15 26.02 32.65
C MET A 1 -62.68 26.19 32.64
N SER A 2 -61.96 25.66 33.65
CA SER A 2 -60.50 25.74 33.77
C SER A 2 -59.89 24.58 33.00
N LYS A 3 -58.98 24.86 32.05
CA LYS A 3 -58.21 23.83 31.30
C LYS A 3 -57.16 23.20 32.24
N PRO A 4 -57.03 21.85 32.26
CA PRO A 4 -55.96 21.20 33.03
C PRO A 4 -54.63 21.42 32.38
N THR A 5 -53.66 21.94 33.14
CA THR A 5 -52.24 22.01 32.73
C THR A 5 -51.65 20.62 32.81
N GLN A 6 -51.45 20.00 31.65
CA GLN A 6 -50.71 18.71 31.55
C GLN A 6 -49.20 18.97 31.74
N HIS A 7 -48.67 18.49 32.86
CA HIS A 7 -47.20 18.46 33.04
C HIS A 7 -46.59 17.38 32.14
N PRO A 8 -45.53 17.68 31.41
CA PRO A 8 -44.87 16.69 30.55
C PRO A 8 -44.33 15.52 31.40
N PRO A 9 -44.41 14.27 30.86
CA PRO A 9 -44.01 13.08 31.61
C PRO A 9 -42.52 13.14 31.97
N ARG A 10 -42.14 12.59 33.14
CA ARG A 10 -40.75 12.63 33.68
C ARG A 10 -39.70 12.15 32.67
N LEU A 11 -40.01 11.17 31.83
CA LEU A 11 -39.15 10.67 30.76
C LEU A 11 -38.80 11.76 29.73
N LEU A 12 -39.73 12.62 29.35
CA LEU A 12 -39.48 13.71 28.41
C LEU A 12 -38.51 14.76 28.99
N ARG A 13 -38.62 15.05 30.29
CA ARG A 13 -37.72 15.99 30.99
C ARG A 13 -36.29 15.42 31.07
N VAL A 14 -36.16 14.11 31.32
CA VAL A 14 -34.86 13.42 31.34
C VAL A 14 -34.23 13.38 29.94
N ALA A 15 -35.01 13.10 28.90
CA ALA A 15 -34.55 13.10 27.52
C ALA A 15 -34.09 14.49 27.07
N VAL A 16 -34.83 15.55 27.40
CA VAL A 16 -34.46 16.94 27.09
C VAL A 16 -33.21 17.36 27.86
N ALA A 17 -33.09 17.02 29.15
CA ALA A 17 -31.90 17.32 29.94
C ALA A 17 -30.67 16.57 29.39
N GLY A 18 -30.81 15.29 29.00
CA GLY A 18 -29.75 14.49 28.37
C GLY A 18 -29.27 15.06 27.02
N SER A 19 -30.21 15.52 26.18
CA SER A 19 -29.89 16.16 24.91
C SER A 19 -29.15 17.49 25.08
N VAL A 20 -29.52 18.28 26.09
CA VAL A 20 -28.81 19.54 26.40
C VAL A 20 -27.38 19.26 26.87
N VAL A 21 -27.16 18.26 27.72
CA VAL A 21 -25.83 17.87 28.19
C VAL A 21 -24.97 17.38 27.02
N LEU A 22 -25.54 16.57 26.12
CA LEU A 22 -24.83 16.11 24.91
C LEU A 22 -24.48 17.25 23.96
N MET A 23 -25.38 18.23 23.76
CA MET A 23 -25.07 19.41 22.93
C MET A 23 -23.97 20.27 23.54
N VAL A 24 -23.95 20.46 24.84
CA VAL A 24 -22.90 21.23 25.53
C VAL A 24 -21.58 20.50 25.46
N ALA A 25 -21.57 19.17 25.64
CA ALA A 25 -20.37 18.35 25.50
C ALA A 25 -19.81 18.35 24.05
N ALA A 26 -20.68 18.20 23.06
CA ALA A 26 -20.31 18.28 21.64
C ALA A 26 -19.80 19.67 21.24
N GLY A 27 -20.44 20.74 21.73
CA GLY A 27 -19.98 22.13 21.52
C GLY A 27 -18.62 22.40 22.18
N GLY A 28 -18.38 21.88 23.38
CA GLY A 28 -17.10 21.97 24.07
C GLY A 28 -15.98 21.22 23.34
N LEU A 29 -16.24 19.99 22.85
CA LEU A 29 -15.31 19.21 22.04
C LEU A 29 -15.01 19.92 20.70
N PHE A 30 -16.02 20.45 20.03
CA PHE A 30 -15.84 21.19 18.79
C PHE A 30 -15.01 22.48 19.00
N TYR A 31 -15.29 23.23 20.07
CA TYR A 31 -14.51 24.42 20.43
C TYR A 31 -13.06 24.08 20.73
N TYR A 32 -12.82 23.00 21.50
CA TYR A 32 -11.47 22.53 21.81
C TYR A 32 -10.72 22.08 20.55
N ALA A 33 -11.35 21.27 19.71
CA ALA A 33 -10.79 20.82 18.44
C ALA A 33 -10.50 22.01 17.50
N SER A 34 -11.40 22.98 17.41
CA SER A 34 -11.21 24.21 16.63
C SER A 34 -10.06 25.06 17.15
N LYS A 35 -9.90 25.15 18.47
CA LYS A 35 -8.80 25.89 19.09
C LYS A 35 -7.46 25.22 18.80
N VAL A 36 -7.35 23.90 18.99
CA VAL A 36 -6.14 23.13 18.67
C VAL A 36 -5.79 23.22 17.18
N ALA A 37 -6.80 23.15 16.30
CA ALA A 37 -6.61 23.31 14.87
C ALA A 37 -6.13 24.73 14.50
N SER A 38 -6.64 25.76 15.19
CA SER A 38 -6.24 27.16 14.96
C SER A 38 -4.81 27.46 15.46
N GLU A 39 -4.42 26.84 16.58
CA GLU A 39 -3.05 26.98 17.12
C GLU A 39 -2.04 26.26 16.21
N LYS A 40 -2.38 25.08 15.68
CA LYS A 40 -1.58 24.40 14.66
C LYS A 40 -1.47 25.21 13.36
N ARG A 41 -2.56 25.88 12.93
CA ARG A 41 -2.51 26.77 11.77
C ARG A 41 -1.62 27.99 12.01
N LYS A 42 -1.67 28.60 13.22
CA LYS A 42 -0.80 29.73 13.57
C LYS A 42 0.67 29.34 13.67
N ALA A 43 0.97 28.15 14.21
CA ALA A 43 2.35 27.64 14.24
C ALA A 43 2.89 27.34 12.83
N ASN A 44 2.04 26.91 11.90
CA ASN A 44 2.43 26.70 10.49
C ASN A 44 2.49 28.02 9.69
N ALA A 45 1.73 29.05 10.06
CA ALA A 45 1.72 30.34 9.36
C ALA A 45 3.03 31.15 9.55
N GLY A 46 3.86 30.78 10.54
CA GLY A 46 5.17 31.42 10.74
C GLY A 46 6.21 31.11 9.66
N ASN A 47 6.00 30.04 8.85
CA ASN A 47 6.91 29.62 7.79
C ASN A 47 6.21 29.54 6.41
N GLU A 48 5.09 30.24 6.21
CA GLU A 48 4.40 30.25 4.93
C GLU A 48 5.05 31.27 3.98
N ILE A 49 5.50 30.80 2.82
CA ILE A 49 6.09 31.63 1.77
C ILE A 49 5.04 31.87 0.70
N THR A 50 4.77 33.12 0.39
CA THR A 50 3.85 33.48 -0.68
C THR A 50 4.60 33.67 -1.99
N VAL A 51 4.14 32.98 -3.04
CA VAL A 51 4.60 33.13 -4.42
C VAL A 51 3.42 33.64 -5.25
N THR A 52 3.58 34.80 -5.90
CA THR A 52 2.56 35.35 -6.79
C THR A 52 2.93 35.07 -8.24
N ILE A 53 2.02 34.43 -8.96
CA ILE A 53 2.18 34.14 -10.39
C ILE A 53 1.53 35.26 -11.19
N HIS A 54 2.33 35.98 -11.96
CA HIS A 54 1.91 36.97 -12.95
C HIS A 54 1.85 36.35 -14.35
N PRO A 55 1.30 37.03 -15.38
CA PRO A 55 1.18 36.43 -16.73
C PRO A 55 2.52 35.96 -17.35
N LYS A 56 3.67 36.53 -16.95
CA LYS A 56 4.98 36.21 -17.52
C LYS A 56 6.09 35.98 -16.49
N SER A 57 5.80 36.00 -15.18
CA SER A 57 6.80 35.89 -14.11
C SER A 57 6.21 35.39 -12.81
N CYS A 58 7.05 34.95 -11.90
CA CYS A 58 6.69 34.71 -10.51
C CYS A 58 7.43 35.67 -9.60
N GLU A 59 6.83 36.01 -8.48
CA GLU A 59 7.45 36.80 -7.45
C GLU A 59 7.19 36.23 -6.05
N PRO A 60 8.25 35.86 -5.31
CA PRO A 60 9.66 35.76 -5.73
C PRO A 60 9.91 34.55 -6.66
N ASN A 61 10.93 34.67 -7.55
CA ASN A 61 11.36 33.62 -8.47
C ASN A 61 12.63 32.88 -8.00
N VAL A 62 13.24 33.38 -6.92
CA VAL A 62 14.38 32.77 -6.24
C VAL A 62 14.03 32.65 -4.77
N LEU A 63 14.01 31.43 -4.27
CA LEU A 63 13.63 31.12 -2.91
C LEU A 63 14.77 30.41 -2.19
N THR A 64 14.87 30.63 -0.87
CA THR A 64 15.73 29.84 0.00
C THR A 64 14.95 29.50 1.25
N VAL A 65 14.89 28.19 1.58
CA VAL A 65 14.18 27.67 2.74
C VAL A 65 15.05 26.68 3.50
N PRO A 66 14.83 26.48 4.80
CA PRO A 66 15.47 25.38 5.52
C PRO A 66 14.85 24.03 5.12
N ALA A 67 15.62 22.95 5.21
CA ALA A 67 15.14 21.58 5.02
C ALA A 67 14.04 21.22 6.03
N GLY A 68 13.08 20.44 5.58
CA GLY A 68 11.91 20.03 6.32
C GLY A 68 10.62 20.60 5.74
N ARG A 69 9.61 20.73 6.59
CA ARG A 69 8.27 21.12 6.16
C ARG A 69 8.16 22.63 5.93
N THR A 70 7.81 23.02 4.71
CA THR A 70 7.57 24.42 4.30
C THR A 70 6.19 24.52 3.64
N ALA A 71 5.43 25.56 3.99
CA ALA A 71 4.16 25.90 3.35
C ALA A 71 4.38 26.99 2.30
N PHE A 72 3.95 26.73 1.07
CA PHE A 72 3.96 27.71 -0.01
C PHE A 72 2.52 28.10 -0.34
N ARG A 73 2.21 29.39 -0.25
CA ARG A 73 0.95 29.97 -0.71
C ARG A 73 1.13 30.50 -2.12
N ILE A 74 0.50 29.86 -3.08
CA ILE A 74 0.57 30.24 -4.48
C ILE A 74 -0.64 31.11 -4.80
N VAL A 75 -0.41 32.35 -5.20
CA VAL A 75 -1.43 33.33 -5.59
C VAL A 75 -1.42 33.48 -7.10
N ASN A 76 -2.52 33.23 -7.76
CA ASN A 76 -2.64 33.47 -9.20
C ASN A 76 -3.13 34.88 -9.49
N ALA A 77 -2.22 35.76 -9.88
CA ALA A 77 -2.49 37.11 -10.34
C ALA A 77 -2.51 37.23 -11.88
N SER A 78 -2.55 36.11 -12.60
CA SER A 78 -2.68 36.08 -14.07
C SER A 78 -4.16 36.02 -14.51
N ASP A 79 -4.40 36.01 -15.81
CA ASP A 79 -5.73 36.00 -16.44
C ASP A 79 -6.25 34.61 -16.80
N ARG A 80 -5.50 33.56 -16.46
CA ARG A 80 -5.86 32.16 -16.76
C ARG A 80 -5.52 31.22 -15.61
N ALA A 81 -6.08 30.00 -15.63
CA ALA A 81 -5.70 28.97 -14.69
C ALA A 81 -4.23 28.58 -14.90
N VAL A 82 -3.49 28.41 -13.81
CA VAL A 82 -2.06 28.10 -13.78
C VAL A 82 -1.78 26.92 -12.89
N GLU A 83 -0.60 26.34 -13.06
CA GLU A 83 -0.01 25.32 -12.19
C GLU A 83 1.27 25.85 -11.55
N TRP A 84 1.65 25.26 -10.44
CA TRP A 84 2.92 25.53 -9.79
C TRP A 84 3.50 24.25 -9.23
N GLU A 85 4.76 23.98 -9.57
CA GLU A 85 5.45 22.75 -9.24
C GLU A 85 6.81 23.03 -8.62
N ILE A 86 7.25 22.11 -7.75
CA ILE A 86 8.63 22.00 -7.27
C ILE A 86 9.23 20.79 -7.97
N LEU A 87 10.36 20.97 -8.65
CA LEU A 87 11.00 19.97 -9.48
C LEU A 87 12.41 19.63 -8.96
N ASP A 88 12.70 18.34 -8.84
CA ASP A 88 14.05 17.80 -8.70
C ASP A 88 14.50 17.23 -10.04
N GLY A 89 15.28 18.01 -10.78
CA GLY A 89 15.60 17.69 -12.17
C GLY A 89 14.36 17.63 -13.05
N VAL A 90 13.94 16.40 -13.41
CA VAL A 90 12.74 16.14 -14.21
C VAL A 90 11.57 15.58 -13.38
N LEU A 91 11.78 15.31 -12.10
CA LEU A 91 10.77 14.76 -11.21
C LEU A 91 9.96 15.88 -10.55
N VAL A 92 8.64 15.77 -10.57
CA VAL A 92 7.75 16.63 -9.78
C VAL A 92 7.75 16.12 -8.34
N VAL A 93 8.22 16.98 -7.42
CA VAL A 93 8.25 16.70 -5.97
C VAL A 93 6.93 17.06 -5.32
N GLU A 94 6.38 18.22 -5.67
CA GLU A 94 5.08 18.70 -5.21
C GLU A 94 4.47 19.61 -6.28
N GLU A 95 3.13 19.60 -6.40
CA GLU A 95 2.41 20.37 -7.40
C GLU A 95 1.05 20.88 -6.92
N ARG A 96 0.57 21.93 -7.57
CA ARG A 96 -0.81 22.37 -7.55
C ARG A 96 -1.23 22.81 -8.93
N GLU A 97 -2.23 22.12 -9.43
CA GLU A 97 -2.85 22.39 -10.73
C GLU A 97 -4.11 23.24 -10.58
N ASN A 98 -4.53 23.84 -11.70
CA ASN A 98 -5.82 24.52 -11.85
C ASN A 98 -6.05 25.65 -10.81
N ILE A 99 -5.03 26.42 -10.47
CA ILE A 99 -5.18 27.60 -9.63
C ILE A 99 -5.88 28.67 -10.47
N THR A 100 -7.15 28.95 -10.18
CA THR A 100 -7.98 29.90 -10.92
C THR A 100 -7.52 31.35 -10.70
N PRO A 101 -7.67 32.25 -11.70
CA PRO A 101 -7.34 33.66 -11.57
C PRO A 101 -7.94 34.32 -10.31
N GLY A 102 -7.12 35.08 -9.59
CA GLY A 102 -7.51 35.76 -8.37
C GLY A 102 -7.61 34.88 -7.13
N LEU A 103 -7.41 33.56 -7.24
CA LEU A 103 -7.43 32.64 -6.11
C LEU A 103 -6.01 32.25 -5.67
N SER A 104 -5.92 31.68 -4.47
CA SER A 104 -4.68 31.12 -3.94
C SER A 104 -4.89 29.70 -3.42
N GLN A 105 -3.84 28.89 -3.52
CA GLN A 105 -3.78 27.56 -2.91
C GLN A 105 -2.50 27.40 -2.08
N VAL A 106 -2.51 26.49 -1.09
CA VAL A 106 -1.37 26.20 -0.23
C VAL A 106 -0.84 24.81 -0.54
N ILE A 107 0.47 24.71 -0.74
CA ILE A 107 1.24 23.47 -0.84
C ILE A 107 2.05 23.31 0.44
N ASN A 108 2.03 22.13 1.02
CA ASN A 108 2.89 21.76 2.15
C ASN A 108 3.94 20.76 1.67
N ALA A 109 5.12 21.27 1.32
CA ALA A 109 6.23 20.43 0.87
C ALA A 109 7.14 20.03 2.05
N ASN A 110 7.62 18.79 2.05
CA ASN A 110 8.66 18.33 2.97
C ASN A 110 9.94 18.10 2.16
N LEU A 111 10.85 19.07 2.21
CA LEU A 111 11.99 19.18 1.31
C LEU A 111 13.28 18.74 2.00
N GLU A 112 14.08 17.92 1.32
CA GLU A 112 15.45 17.59 1.70
C GLU A 112 16.42 18.71 1.21
N PRO A 113 17.61 18.86 1.82
CA PRO A 113 18.61 19.80 1.34
C PRO A 113 18.97 19.58 -0.13
N GLY A 114 18.93 20.63 -0.96
CA GLY A 114 19.21 20.53 -2.40
C GLY A 114 18.82 21.79 -3.16
N ASP A 115 19.06 21.77 -4.46
CA ASP A 115 18.68 22.83 -5.39
C ASP A 115 17.54 22.30 -6.29
N TYR A 116 16.39 22.95 -6.21
CA TYR A 116 15.16 22.60 -6.93
C TYR A 116 14.84 23.68 -7.95
N ALA A 117 14.14 23.30 -9.01
CA ALA A 117 13.48 24.26 -9.88
C ALA A 117 12.02 24.45 -9.45
N ILE A 118 11.46 25.64 -9.69
CA ILE A 118 10.03 25.91 -9.54
C ILE A 118 9.45 26.39 -10.86
N THR A 119 8.23 25.96 -11.19
CA THR A 119 7.52 26.46 -12.37
C THR A 119 6.83 27.79 -12.04
N CYS A 120 6.53 28.58 -13.08
CA CYS A 120 5.88 29.86 -12.96
C CYS A 120 4.57 29.91 -13.75
N GLY A 121 3.73 28.95 -13.53
CA GLY A 121 2.38 28.84 -14.08
C GLY A 121 2.34 28.31 -15.50
N LEU A 122 2.99 28.95 -16.45
CA LEU A 122 3.03 28.51 -17.85
C LEU A 122 4.41 27.99 -18.23
N LEU A 123 4.46 26.93 -19.03
CA LEU A 123 5.70 26.34 -19.53
C LEU A 123 6.60 27.36 -20.30
N SER A 124 5.99 28.42 -20.85
CA SER A 124 6.71 29.51 -21.51
C SER A 124 7.37 30.51 -20.57
N ASN A 125 7.00 30.49 -19.29
CA ASN A 125 7.58 31.39 -18.29
C ASN A 125 8.93 30.87 -17.82
N PRO A 126 9.89 31.77 -17.44
CA PRO A 126 11.15 31.33 -16.88
C PRO A 126 10.93 30.53 -15.59
N ARG A 127 11.60 29.38 -15.47
CA ARG A 127 11.63 28.64 -14.20
C ARG A 127 12.37 29.44 -13.14
N GLY A 128 11.87 29.34 -11.91
CA GLY A 128 12.56 29.86 -10.75
C GLY A 128 13.44 28.82 -10.08
N THR A 129 14.11 29.22 -9.02
CA THR A 129 14.97 28.35 -8.21
C THR A 129 14.52 28.36 -6.76
N LEU A 130 14.58 27.17 -6.14
CA LEU A 130 14.31 26.97 -4.73
C LEU A 130 15.51 26.24 -4.11
N LYS A 131 16.30 26.96 -3.33
CA LYS A 131 17.42 26.39 -2.58
C LYS A 131 16.95 25.95 -1.21
N VAL A 132 17.13 24.67 -0.89
CA VAL A 132 16.84 24.11 0.43
C VAL A 132 18.15 23.94 1.19
N THR A 133 18.29 24.69 2.28
CA THR A 133 19.51 24.69 3.12
C THR A 133 19.44 23.60 4.18
N PRO A 134 20.56 22.92 4.47
CA PRO A 134 20.60 21.92 5.53
C PRO A 134 20.25 22.52 6.90
N THR A 135 19.64 21.72 7.73
CA THR A 135 19.36 21.98 9.14
C THR A 135 20.05 20.93 10.01
N ALA A 136 20.24 21.20 11.30
CA ALA A 136 20.80 20.20 12.22
C ALA A 136 19.99 18.90 12.20
N GLU A 137 18.67 19.00 12.01
CA GLU A 137 17.78 17.84 11.93
C GLU A 137 17.95 17.07 10.62
N SER A 138 18.06 17.76 9.46
CA SER A 138 18.32 17.09 8.18
C SER A 138 19.70 16.44 8.14
N ASP A 139 20.71 17.10 8.73
CA ASP A 139 22.06 16.53 8.84
C ASP A 139 22.08 15.30 9.75
N ALA A 140 21.35 15.33 10.86
CA ALA A 140 21.19 14.17 11.73
C ALA A 140 20.50 13.01 10.99
N ARG A 141 19.43 13.29 10.22
CA ARG A 141 18.78 12.28 9.38
C ARG A 141 19.71 11.73 8.31
N ALA A 142 20.46 12.59 7.62
CA ALA A 142 21.42 12.15 6.60
C ALA A 142 22.51 11.24 7.19
N LYS A 143 23.00 11.54 8.39
CA LYS A 143 23.97 10.70 9.12
C LYS A 143 23.37 9.39 9.63
N ALA A 144 22.06 9.36 9.92
CA ALA A 144 21.35 8.16 10.34
C ALA A 144 20.99 7.22 9.16
N ARG A 145 21.03 7.69 7.93
CA ARG A 145 20.77 6.85 6.73
C ARG A 145 21.80 5.74 6.62
N PRO A 146 21.38 4.49 6.43
CA PRO A 146 22.32 3.39 6.27
C PRO A 146 23.10 3.52 4.96
N SER A 147 24.37 3.15 4.98
CA SER A 147 25.15 3.02 3.75
C SER A 147 24.64 1.85 2.91
N MET A 148 24.88 1.86 1.59
CA MET A 148 24.49 0.75 0.72
C MET A 148 25.06 -0.59 1.17
N ALA A 149 26.23 -0.60 1.82
CA ALA A 149 26.82 -1.80 2.38
C ALA A 149 25.96 -2.41 3.52
N ALA A 150 25.18 -1.62 4.22
CA ALA A 150 24.30 -2.09 5.29
C ALA A 150 23.13 -2.96 4.76
N PHE A 151 22.79 -2.84 3.48
CA PHE A 151 21.75 -3.65 2.84
C PHE A 151 22.25 -5.03 2.38
N VAL A 152 23.56 -5.27 2.32
CA VAL A 152 24.11 -6.54 1.83
C VAL A 152 23.62 -7.73 2.65
N GLY A 153 23.58 -7.62 3.97
CA GLY A 153 23.05 -8.65 4.86
C GLY A 153 21.57 -8.95 4.60
N PRO A 154 20.67 -7.96 4.75
CA PRO A 154 19.25 -8.10 4.47
C PRO A 154 18.92 -8.66 3.08
N LEU A 155 19.58 -8.19 2.04
CA LEU A 155 19.36 -8.67 0.66
C LEU A 155 19.85 -10.12 0.47
N SER A 156 21.00 -10.47 1.05
CA SER A 156 21.51 -11.84 0.99
C SER A 156 20.58 -12.81 1.71
N GLU A 157 20.07 -12.42 2.88
CA GLU A 157 19.11 -13.23 3.63
C GLU A 157 17.76 -13.34 2.91
N TYR A 158 17.30 -12.26 2.27
CA TYR A 158 16.08 -12.33 1.44
C TYR A 158 16.26 -13.26 0.25
N ARG A 159 17.44 -13.27 -0.38
CA ARG A 159 17.76 -14.23 -1.45
C ARG A 159 17.70 -15.69 -0.96
N VAL A 160 18.20 -15.97 0.25
CA VAL A 160 18.08 -17.29 0.89
C VAL A 160 16.62 -17.65 1.13
N TYR A 161 15.82 -16.69 1.62
CA TYR A 161 14.39 -16.86 1.78
C TYR A 161 13.69 -17.20 0.45
N LEU A 162 13.96 -16.45 -0.63
CA LEU A 162 13.40 -16.73 -1.95
C LEU A 162 13.83 -18.09 -2.48
N SER A 163 15.07 -18.53 -2.23
CA SER A 163 15.55 -19.87 -2.59
C SER A 163 14.76 -20.96 -1.86
N THR A 164 14.56 -20.79 -0.56
CA THR A 164 13.84 -21.74 0.29
C THR A 164 12.36 -21.81 -0.09
N GLN A 165 11.69 -20.66 -0.20
CA GLN A 165 10.26 -20.59 -0.56
C GLN A 165 10.02 -21.03 -2.01
N GLY A 166 10.90 -20.64 -2.94
CA GLY A 166 10.82 -21.10 -4.32
C GLY A 166 10.97 -22.63 -4.43
N SER A 167 11.86 -23.24 -3.63
CA SER A 167 11.98 -24.69 -3.57
C SER A 167 10.74 -25.35 -2.94
N ALA A 168 10.13 -24.74 -1.94
CA ALA A 168 8.88 -25.21 -1.35
C ALA A 168 7.73 -25.13 -2.35
N LEU A 169 7.64 -24.03 -3.13
CA LEU A 169 6.66 -23.87 -4.20
C LEU A 169 6.80 -24.98 -5.25
N VAL A 170 8.02 -25.21 -5.75
CA VAL A 170 8.24 -26.27 -6.75
C VAL A 170 7.77 -27.64 -6.22
N ARG A 171 8.18 -28.01 -5.01
CA ARG A 171 7.74 -29.30 -4.41
C ARG A 171 6.22 -29.39 -4.22
N ALA A 172 5.58 -28.30 -3.81
CA ALA A 172 4.13 -28.28 -3.60
C ALA A 172 3.37 -28.41 -4.94
N VAL A 173 3.84 -27.76 -6.00
CA VAL A 173 3.27 -27.86 -7.34
C VAL A 173 3.54 -29.25 -7.93
N ASP A 174 4.71 -29.85 -7.67
CA ASP A 174 5.01 -31.22 -8.10
C ASP A 174 4.04 -32.24 -7.47
N ALA A 175 3.77 -32.10 -6.17
CA ALA A 175 2.81 -32.96 -5.48
C ALA A 175 1.37 -32.77 -6.01
N LEU A 176 0.95 -31.53 -6.25
CA LEU A 176 -0.35 -31.21 -6.85
C LEU A 176 -0.47 -31.79 -8.26
N ALA A 177 0.56 -31.62 -9.10
CA ALA A 177 0.57 -32.16 -10.45
C ALA A 177 0.54 -33.70 -10.47
N ALA A 178 1.22 -34.37 -9.54
CA ALA A 178 1.18 -35.81 -9.39
C ALA A 178 -0.22 -36.31 -9.04
N ALA A 179 -0.92 -35.65 -8.09
CA ALA A 179 -2.30 -36.01 -7.74
C ALA A 179 -3.28 -35.83 -8.92
N ILE A 180 -3.12 -34.70 -9.67
CA ILE A 180 -3.89 -34.47 -10.89
C ILE A 180 -3.61 -35.52 -11.94
N GLY A 181 -2.34 -35.88 -12.18
CA GLY A 181 -1.95 -36.92 -13.12
C GLY A 181 -2.45 -38.31 -12.76
N ALA A 182 -2.62 -38.60 -11.46
CA ALA A 182 -3.21 -39.83 -10.96
C ALA A 182 -4.74 -39.85 -11.03
N GLY A 183 -5.38 -38.73 -11.36
CA GLY A 183 -6.85 -38.62 -11.34
C GLY A 183 -7.45 -38.51 -9.93
N ASP A 184 -6.62 -38.31 -8.89
CA ASP A 184 -7.07 -38.19 -7.50
C ASP A 184 -7.56 -36.78 -7.21
N LEU A 185 -8.84 -36.52 -7.44
CA LEU A 185 -9.48 -35.24 -7.23
C LEU A 185 -9.41 -34.77 -5.76
N THR A 186 -9.58 -35.70 -4.82
CA THR A 186 -9.59 -35.37 -3.38
C THR A 186 -8.21 -34.90 -2.96
N GLN A 187 -7.18 -35.66 -3.27
CA GLN A 187 -5.79 -35.29 -2.96
C GLN A 187 -5.39 -34.03 -3.70
N ALA A 188 -5.79 -33.82 -4.96
CA ALA A 188 -5.48 -32.61 -5.72
C ALA A 188 -6.08 -31.36 -5.07
N ARG A 189 -7.30 -31.42 -4.55
CA ARG A 189 -7.92 -30.32 -3.80
C ARG A 189 -7.19 -30.03 -2.49
N ASP A 190 -6.83 -31.06 -1.74
CA ASP A 190 -6.11 -30.91 -0.47
C ASP A 190 -4.73 -30.29 -0.68
N LEU A 191 -4.07 -30.57 -1.80
CA LEU A 191 -2.75 -30.05 -2.15
C LEU A 191 -2.79 -28.66 -2.81
N TYR A 192 -3.95 -28.21 -3.29
CA TYR A 192 -4.07 -26.91 -3.94
C TYR A 192 -3.76 -25.74 -2.99
N ALA A 193 -4.39 -25.68 -1.80
CA ALA A 193 -4.18 -24.61 -0.84
C ALA A 193 -2.71 -24.48 -0.37
N PRO A 194 -1.99 -25.56 -0.01
CA PRO A 194 -0.56 -25.49 0.29
C PRO A 194 0.30 -24.98 -0.86
N ALA A 195 0.02 -25.42 -2.10
CA ALA A 195 0.76 -24.96 -3.28
C ALA A 195 0.52 -23.47 -3.55
N ARG A 196 -0.74 -23.04 -3.44
CA ARG A 196 -1.12 -21.65 -3.59
C ARG A 196 -0.49 -20.75 -2.52
N ALA A 197 -0.50 -21.17 -1.25
CA ALA A 197 0.14 -20.45 -0.15
C ALA A 197 1.66 -20.33 -0.35
N ALA A 198 2.32 -21.36 -0.88
CA ALA A 198 3.76 -21.30 -1.18
C ALA A 198 4.07 -20.23 -2.25
N TYR A 199 3.22 -20.08 -3.26
CA TYR A 199 3.35 -18.99 -4.23
C TYR A 199 3.09 -17.62 -3.59
N GLN A 200 2.04 -17.47 -2.78
CA GLN A 200 1.66 -16.20 -2.17
C GLN A 200 2.74 -15.63 -1.24
N ARG A 201 3.57 -16.48 -0.61
CA ARG A 201 4.72 -16.03 0.21
C ARG A 201 5.77 -15.28 -0.59
N ILE A 202 5.88 -15.53 -1.91
CA ILE A 202 6.86 -14.90 -2.80
C ILE A 202 6.20 -14.05 -3.88
N ALA A 203 4.88 -13.91 -3.88
CA ALA A 203 4.11 -13.22 -4.92
C ALA A 203 4.60 -11.80 -5.17
N ALA A 204 4.95 -11.04 -4.12
CA ALA A 204 5.51 -9.70 -4.26
C ALA A 204 6.77 -9.68 -5.14
N ALA A 205 7.69 -10.63 -4.94
CA ALA A 205 8.89 -10.75 -5.76
C ALA A 205 8.59 -11.32 -7.17
N ALA A 206 7.61 -12.23 -7.28
CA ALA A 206 7.19 -12.83 -8.55
C ALA A 206 6.61 -11.80 -9.53
N GLN A 207 5.90 -10.80 -9.05
CA GLN A 207 5.31 -9.73 -9.87
C GLN A 207 6.35 -8.92 -10.68
N ARG A 208 7.62 -8.99 -10.36
CA ARG A 208 8.71 -8.41 -11.18
C ARG A 208 8.87 -9.09 -12.53
N PHE A 209 8.37 -10.29 -12.68
CA PHE A 209 8.48 -11.13 -13.88
C PHE A 209 7.09 -11.29 -14.53
N ALA A 210 6.59 -10.21 -15.12
CA ALA A 210 5.19 -10.10 -15.56
C ALA A 210 4.71 -11.30 -16.41
N GLN A 211 5.51 -11.78 -17.36
CA GLN A 211 5.13 -12.91 -18.20
C GLN A 211 4.96 -14.21 -17.40
N LEU A 212 5.91 -14.54 -16.52
CA LEU A 212 5.83 -15.72 -15.66
C LEU A 212 4.75 -15.56 -14.60
N ASN A 213 4.63 -14.38 -14.01
CA ASN A 213 3.58 -14.09 -13.06
C ASN A 213 2.19 -14.31 -13.69
N ASN A 214 1.96 -13.83 -14.91
CA ASN A 214 0.69 -14.04 -15.61
C ASN A 214 0.48 -15.52 -15.99
N ALA A 215 1.53 -16.25 -16.36
CA ALA A 215 1.42 -17.68 -16.64
C ALA A 215 1.03 -18.50 -15.40
N VAL A 216 1.50 -18.07 -14.20
CA VAL A 216 1.27 -18.74 -12.93
C VAL A 216 -0.03 -18.31 -12.26
N ASP A 217 -0.39 -17.01 -12.31
CA ASP A 217 -1.36 -16.36 -11.42
C ASP A 217 -2.45 -15.53 -12.11
N ALA A 218 -2.54 -15.52 -13.47
CA ALA A 218 -3.59 -14.76 -14.13
C ALA A 218 -4.96 -15.40 -13.95
N ARG A 219 -5.93 -14.59 -13.48
CA ARG A 219 -7.34 -15.00 -13.34
C ARG A 219 -8.02 -15.09 -14.71
N ALA A 220 -9.15 -15.80 -14.77
CA ALA A 220 -9.93 -15.95 -16.01
C ALA A 220 -10.26 -14.60 -16.67
N ASP A 221 -10.50 -13.56 -15.88
CA ASP A 221 -10.82 -12.19 -16.39
C ASP A 221 -9.69 -11.55 -17.20
N TYR A 222 -8.47 -12.05 -17.09
CA TYR A 222 -7.33 -11.62 -17.91
C TYR A 222 -7.46 -12.07 -19.37
N TYR A 223 -8.26 -13.11 -19.64
CA TYR A 223 -8.41 -13.75 -20.94
C TYR A 223 -9.73 -13.36 -21.62
N GLU A 224 -9.71 -13.17 -22.95
CA GLU A 224 -10.87 -12.74 -23.73
C GLU A 224 -12.08 -13.69 -23.57
N LYS A 225 -11.83 -15.01 -23.61
CA LYS A 225 -12.85 -16.04 -23.44
C LYS A 225 -12.94 -16.59 -22.02
N ARG A 226 -12.30 -15.92 -21.05
CA ARG A 226 -12.32 -16.27 -19.64
C ARG A 226 -11.92 -17.75 -19.41
N GLU A 227 -12.76 -18.52 -18.73
CA GLU A 227 -12.53 -19.93 -18.39
C GLU A 227 -12.46 -20.85 -19.62
N GLN A 228 -13.00 -20.39 -20.76
CA GLN A 228 -13.01 -21.13 -22.04
C GLN A 228 -11.83 -20.74 -22.94
N ASP A 229 -11.01 -19.81 -22.53
CA ASP A 229 -9.86 -19.39 -23.31
C ASP A 229 -8.77 -20.48 -23.31
N PRO A 230 -8.28 -20.92 -24.49
CA PRO A 230 -7.27 -21.96 -24.58
C PRO A 230 -5.91 -21.55 -23.94
N ALA A 231 -5.67 -20.27 -23.74
CA ALA A 231 -4.48 -19.76 -23.07
C ALA A 231 -4.62 -19.71 -21.54
N PHE A 232 -5.84 -19.86 -21.00
CA PHE A 232 -6.09 -19.85 -19.56
C PHE A 232 -5.30 -20.97 -18.88
N SER A 233 -4.39 -20.62 -17.97
CA SER A 233 -3.39 -21.52 -17.38
C SER A 233 -3.12 -21.17 -15.91
N GLY A 234 -2.11 -21.79 -15.33
CA GLY A 234 -1.67 -21.50 -13.98
C GLY A 234 -2.61 -22.02 -12.89
N PHE A 235 -2.45 -21.44 -11.69
CA PHE A 235 -3.23 -21.85 -10.52
C PHE A 235 -4.73 -21.73 -10.73
N HIS A 236 -5.21 -20.61 -11.27
CA HIS A 236 -6.65 -20.36 -11.42
C HIS A 236 -7.32 -21.28 -12.47
N ARG A 237 -6.58 -21.77 -13.46
CA ARG A 237 -7.10 -22.81 -14.35
C ARG A 237 -7.23 -24.15 -13.65
N LEU A 238 -6.26 -24.51 -12.79
CA LEU A 238 -6.36 -25.71 -11.95
C LEU A 238 -7.49 -25.57 -10.94
N GLU A 239 -7.62 -24.41 -10.29
CA GLU A 239 -8.69 -24.08 -9.37
C GLU A 239 -10.07 -24.31 -10.00
N TYR A 240 -10.30 -23.72 -11.18
CA TYR A 240 -11.55 -23.90 -11.92
C TYR A 240 -11.88 -25.37 -12.18
N GLY A 241 -10.89 -26.16 -12.63
CA GLY A 241 -11.08 -27.60 -12.87
C GLY A 241 -11.40 -28.39 -11.60
N LEU A 242 -10.60 -28.16 -10.56
CA LEU A 242 -10.70 -28.91 -9.31
C LEU A 242 -11.96 -28.56 -8.50
N PHE A 243 -12.33 -27.29 -8.40
CA PHE A 243 -13.40 -26.86 -7.48
C PHE A 243 -14.72 -26.58 -8.19
N GLN A 244 -14.71 -26.00 -9.40
CA GLN A 244 -15.94 -25.72 -10.16
C GLN A 244 -16.36 -26.91 -11.03
N GLN A 245 -15.47 -27.45 -11.87
CA GLN A 245 -15.75 -28.57 -12.74
C GLN A 245 -15.75 -29.90 -11.96
N ARG A 246 -15.10 -29.94 -10.81
CA ARG A 246 -14.95 -31.11 -9.92
C ARG A 246 -14.35 -32.32 -10.64
N SER A 247 -13.34 -32.05 -11.48
CA SER A 247 -12.64 -33.09 -12.24
C SER A 247 -11.14 -32.75 -12.36
N THR A 248 -10.35 -33.79 -12.55
CA THR A 248 -8.94 -33.69 -12.96
C THR A 248 -8.78 -33.81 -14.47
N ASP A 249 -9.86 -34.09 -15.21
CA ASP A 249 -9.81 -34.30 -16.66
C ASP A 249 -9.27 -33.06 -17.39
N GLY A 250 -8.32 -33.28 -18.29
CA GLY A 250 -7.72 -32.24 -19.06
C GLY A 250 -6.76 -31.30 -18.28
N LEU A 251 -6.59 -31.51 -16.96
CA LEU A 251 -5.71 -30.67 -16.14
C LEU A 251 -4.24 -31.10 -16.15
N ALA A 252 -3.90 -32.32 -16.58
CA ALA A 252 -2.53 -32.83 -16.54
C ALA A 252 -1.53 -31.92 -17.30
N ALA A 253 -1.89 -31.47 -18.50
CA ALA A 253 -1.06 -30.57 -19.29
C ALA A 253 -0.91 -29.17 -18.63
N VAL A 254 -1.99 -28.67 -18.01
CA VAL A 254 -1.96 -27.40 -17.28
C VAL A 254 -1.05 -27.49 -16.05
N ALA A 255 -1.13 -28.58 -15.30
CA ALA A 255 -0.29 -28.83 -14.15
C ALA A 255 1.19 -28.97 -14.53
N GLN A 256 1.51 -29.70 -15.62
CA GLN A 256 2.88 -29.80 -16.14
C GLN A 256 3.44 -28.45 -16.58
N ARG A 257 2.61 -27.61 -17.21
CA ARG A 257 3.01 -26.24 -17.56
C ARG A 257 3.30 -25.42 -16.29
N LEU A 258 2.44 -25.46 -15.29
CA LEU A 258 2.65 -24.77 -14.02
C LEU A 258 3.96 -25.23 -13.34
N GLN A 259 4.29 -26.55 -13.36
CA GLN A 259 5.59 -27.05 -12.87
C GLN A 259 6.78 -26.36 -13.56
N ALA A 260 6.74 -26.27 -14.89
CA ALA A 260 7.78 -25.60 -15.66
C ALA A 260 7.87 -24.11 -15.37
N ASP A 261 6.72 -23.43 -15.27
CA ASP A 261 6.63 -22.00 -15.00
C ASP A 261 7.14 -21.63 -13.60
N VAL A 262 6.80 -22.39 -12.55
CA VAL A 262 7.31 -22.14 -11.18
C VAL A 262 8.80 -22.49 -11.03
N ALA A 263 9.31 -23.49 -11.74
CA ALA A 263 10.74 -23.80 -11.78
C ALA A 263 11.53 -22.67 -12.47
N SER A 264 11.00 -22.13 -13.57
CA SER A 264 11.55 -20.97 -14.26
C SER A 264 11.50 -19.72 -13.38
N LEU A 265 10.37 -19.47 -12.70
CA LEU A 265 10.21 -18.37 -11.78
C LEU A 265 11.26 -18.41 -10.66
N LYS A 266 11.45 -19.57 -10.02
CA LYS A 266 12.49 -19.76 -9.01
C LYS A 266 13.87 -19.40 -9.56
N THR A 267 14.18 -19.87 -10.75
CA THR A 267 15.48 -19.60 -11.40
C THR A 267 15.68 -18.10 -11.63
N GLN A 268 14.67 -17.39 -12.13
CA GLN A 268 14.75 -15.95 -12.39
C GLN A 268 14.82 -15.13 -11.09
N LEU A 269 14.07 -15.51 -10.06
CA LEU A 269 14.13 -14.87 -8.73
C LEU A 269 15.54 -14.92 -8.13
N LEU A 270 16.29 -16.01 -8.39
CA LEU A 270 17.64 -16.16 -7.88
C LEU A 270 18.71 -15.54 -8.80
N ALA A 271 18.45 -15.45 -10.10
CA ALA A 271 19.36 -14.84 -11.06
C ALA A 271 19.38 -13.32 -11.00
N GLN A 272 18.22 -12.70 -10.70
CA GLN A 272 18.06 -11.25 -10.70
C GLN A 272 17.89 -10.72 -9.28
N PRO A 273 18.93 -10.12 -8.68
CA PRO A 273 18.84 -9.54 -7.35
C PRO A 273 17.79 -8.42 -7.30
N ILE A 274 17.19 -8.24 -6.14
CA ILE A 274 16.26 -7.13 -5.88
C ILE A 274 17.09 -5.96 -5.36
N PRO A 275 17.06 -4.79 -6.00
CA PRO A 275 17.69 -3.59 -5.47
C PRO A 275 17.02 -3.17 -4.15
N PRO A 276 17.75 -2.51 -3.22
CA PRO A 276 17.20 -2.08 -1.93
C PRO A 276 15.93 -1.22 -2.04
N ASP A 277 15.92 -0.28 -2.99
CA ASP A 277 14.79 0.64 -3.28
C ASP A 277 13.52 -0.09 -3.76
N GLN A 278 13.66 -1.25 -4.39
CA GLN A 278 12.51 -2.05 -4.84
C GLN A 278 11.98 -2.99 -3.77
N LEU A 279 12.76 -3.29 -2.73
CA LEU A 279 12.40 -4.33 -1.75
C LEU A 279 11.11 -3.99 -0.99
N VAL A 280 10.96 -2.73 -0.58
CA VAL A 280 9.75 -2.24 0.11
C VAL A 280 8.61 -2.00 -0.88
N THR A 281 8.92 -1.37 -2.00
CA THR A 281 7.94 -1.03 -3.04
C THR A 281 7.17 -2.25 -3.54
N ILE A 282 7.84 -3.42 -3.73
CA ILE A 282 7.15 -4.63 -4.20
C ILE A 282 6.16 -5.17 -3.17
N VAL A 283 6.49 -5.16 -1.87
CA VAL A 283 5.58 -5.66 -0.83
C VAL A 283 4.42 -4.68 -0.56
N ALA A 284 4.68 -3.38 -0.55
CA ALA A 284 3.63 -2.36 -0.43
C ALA A 284 2.64 -2.42 -1.60
N ARG A 285 3.14 -2.55 -2.84
CA ARG A 285 2.30 -2.74 -4.03
C ARG A 285 1.43 -3.98 -3.95
N ASN A 286 2.00 -5.10 -3.50
CA ASN A 286 1.26 -6.35 -3.36
C ASN A 286 0.12 -6.25 -2.32
N LEU A 287 0.35 -5.56 -1.20
CA LEU A 287 -0.69 -5.25 -0.20
C LEU A 287 -1.78 -4.32 -0.78
N ARG A 288 -1.41 -3.32 -1.58
CA ARG A 288 -2.40 -2.47 -2.28
C ARG A 288 -3.23 -3.28 -3.27
N THR A 289 -2.60 -4.17 -4.04
CA THR A 289 -3.34 -5.06 -4.94
C THR A 289 -4.35 -5.92 -4.16
N LEU A 290 -3.99 -6.42 -2.97
CA LEU A 290 -4.93 -7.11 -2.10
C LEU A 290 -6.08 -6.20 -1.69
N ALA A 291 -5.77 -4.98 -1.23
CA ALA A 291 -6.75 -4.01 -0.76
C ALA A 291 -7.70 -3.51 -1.85
N ASP A 292 -7.21 -3.36 -3.08
CA ASP A 292 -7.97 -2.72 -4.15
C ASP A 292 -8.76 -3.73 -5.01
N THR A 293 -8.20 -4.94 -5.24
CA THR A 293 -8.71 -5.85 -6.27
C THR A 293 -8.92 -7.30 -5.84
N ARG A 294 -8.33 -7.74 -4.71
CA ARG A 294 -8.40 -9.16 -4.31
C ARG A 294 -9.35 -9.42 -3.14
N TYR A 295 -9.68 -8.40 -2.36
CA TYR A 295 -10.53 -8.55 -1.17
C TYR A 295 -11.99 -8.90 -1.46
N ASN A 296 -12.43 -8.75 -2.72
CA ASN A 296 -13.83 -8.93 -3.13
C ASN A 296 -14.24 -10.41 -3.31
N GLY A 297 -13.32 -11.37 -3.15
CA GLY A 297 -13.56 -12.80 -3.33
C GLY A 297 -13.35 -13.29 -4.76
N GLU A 298 -12.73 -12.48 -5.59
CA GLU A 298 -12.41 -12.82 -6.98
C GLU A 298 -11.01 -13.43 -7.13
N GLU A 299 -10.23 -13.47 -6.05
CA GLU A 299 -8.88 -14.03 -6.07
C GLU A 299 -8.93 -15.57 -6.15
N GLU A 300 -9.64 -16.22 -5.24
CA GLU A 300 -9.86 -17.66 -5.24
C GLU A 300 -11.35 -17.94 -5.50
N ARG A 301 -11.82 -17.52 -6.66
CA ARG A 301 -13.24 -17.47 -7.07
C ARG A 301 -13.97 -18.80 -6.95
N TYR A 302 -13.29 -19.91 -7.18
CA TYR A 302 -13.91 -21.23 -7.26
C TYR A 302 -13.67 -22.07 -6.02
N SER A 303 -12.58 -21.85 -5.33
CA SER A 303 -12.18 -22.60 -4.12
C SER A 303 -12.56 -21.90 -2.82
N HIS A 304 -12.74 -20.57 -2.88
CA HIS A 304 -12.97 -19.70 -1.72
C HIS A 304 -11.87 -19.78 -0.64
N LEU A 305 -10.62 -20.01 -1.07
CA LEU A 305 -9.45 -20.17 -0.21
C LEU A 305 -8.65 -18.87 -0.04
N ASP A 306 -9.22 -17.72 -0.36
CA ASP A 306 -8.59 -16.39 -0.36
C ASP A 306 -7.81 -16.10 0.94
N LEU A 307 -8.39 -16.43 2.11
CA LEU A 307 -7.76 -16.16 3.42
C LEU A 307 -6.43 -16.88 3.61
N ASN A 308 -6.29 -18.10 3.04
CA ASN A 308 -5.01 -18.84 3.08
C ASN A 308 -3.93 -18.08 2.29
N GLY A 309 -4.30 -17.53 1.13
CA GLY A 309 -3.45 -16.71 0.29
C GLY A 309 -3.05 -15.40 0.99
N PHE A 310 -4.01 -14.70 1.60
CA PHE A 310 -3.76 -13.43 2.30
C PHE A 310 -2.84 -13.61 3.50
N ALA A 311 -3.01 -14.69 4.28
CA ALA A 311 -2.13 -15.00 5.40
C ALA A 311 -0.70 -15.31 4.91
N ALA A 312 -0.54 -16.10 3.88
CA ALA A 312 0.76 -16.42 3.30
C ALA A 312 1.45 -15.17 2.70
N ASN A 313 0.66 -14.28 2.12
CA ASN A 313 1.13 -12.99 1.61
C ASN A 313 1.66 -12.08 2.72
N LEU A 314 0.94 -12.02 3.84
CA LEU A 314 1.37 -11.29 5.04
C LEU A 314 2.66 -11.89 5.62
N GLU A 315 2.85 -13.22 5.60
CA GLU A 315 4.10 -13.87 6.02
C GLU A 315 5.28 -13.41 5.15
N GLY A 316 5.11 -13.36 3.83
CA GLY A 316 6.13 -12.85 2.90
C GLY A 316 6.47 -11.38 3.14
N THR A 317 5.46 -10.55 3.38
CA THR A 317 5.61 -9.13 3.72
C THR A 317 6.38 -8.97 5.03
N ARG A 318 6.01 -9.73 6.07
CA ARG A 318 6.69 -9.71 7.38
C ARG A 318 8.17 -10.02 7.24
N LYS A 319 8.54 -11.01 6.42
CA LYS A 319 9.95 -11.35 6.20
C LYS A 319 10.76 -10.14 5.71
N VAL A 320 10.25 -9.36 4.78
CA VAL A 320 10.95 -8.15 4.29
C VAL A 320 11.09 -7.11 5.39
N ILE A 321 10.03 -6.87 6.16
CA ILE A 321 10.04 -5.91 7.26
C ILE A 321 11.07 -6.31 8.33
N ASP A 322 11.09 -7.58 8.73
CA ASP A 322 12.01 -8.09 9.76
C ASP A 322 13.47 -7.93 9.32
N LEU A 323 13.77 -8.11 8.04
CA LEU A 323 15.11 -7.91 7.48
C LEU A 323 15.57 -6.45 7.52
N LEU A 324 14.65 -5.52 7.33
CA LEU A 324 14.95 -4.07 7.33
C LEU A 324 14.87 -3.45 8.73
N ARG A 325 14.26 -4.14 9.69
CA ARG A 325 14.06 -3.65 11.07
C ARG A 325 15.32 -3.08 11.71
N PRO A 326 16.49 -3.77 11.71
CA PRO A 326 17.70 -3.23 12.35
C PRO A 326 18.20 -1.92 11.74
N LEU A 327 17.89 -1.67 10.46
CA LEU A 327 18.20 -0.42 9.78
C LEU A 327 17.20 0.67 10.17
N LEU A 328 15.92 0.35 10.23
CA LEU A 328 14.85 1.27 10.62
C LEU A 328 14.99 1.73 12.08
N GLU A 329 15.33 0.85 13.01
CA GLU A 329 15.56 1.20 14.41
C GLU A 329 16.65 2.27 14.59
N LYS A 330 17.64 2.29 13.70
CA LYS A 330 18.72 3.29 13.70
C LYS A 330 18.33 4.59 12.97
N SER A 331 17.58 4.49 11.86
CA SER A 331 17.32 5.62 10.98
C SER A 331 16.01 6.35 11.31
N ALA A 332 15.00 5.63 11.81
CA ALA A 332 13.66 6.15 12.11
C ALA A 332 12.98 5.29 13.18
N ALA A 333 13.43 5.42 14.43
CA ALA A 333 13.00 4.57 15.54
C ALA A 333 11.48 4.64 15.85
N ASP A 334 10.78 5.66 15.35
CA ASP A 334 9.33 5.80 15.49
C ASP A 334 8.52 5.01 14.44
N LEU A 335 9.16 4.52 13.38
CA LEU A 335 8.49 3.81 12.28
C LEU A 335 8.21 2.33 12.59
N PRO A 336 9.15 1.53 13.15
CA PRO A 336 8.91 0.12 13.47
C PRO A 336 7.66 -0.12 14.33
N PRO A 337 7.38 0.64 15.41
CA PRO A 337 6.16 0.44 16.19
C PRO A 337 4.86 0.66 15.39
N LYS A 338 4.86 1.58 14.42
CA LYS A 338 3.70 1.85 13.54
C LYS A 338 3.47 0.68 12.59
N ILE A 339 4.57 0.16 12.02
CA ILE A 339 4.54 -1.02 11.15
C ILE A 339 4.02 -2.23 11.93
N ASP A 340 4.53 -2.47 13.14
CA ASP A 340 4.09 -3.58 14.00
C ASP A 340 2.60 -3.49 14.34
N ALA A 341 2.10 -2.29 14.63
CA ALA A 341 0.68 -2.07 14.90
C ALA A 341 -0.18 -2.40 13.67
N ALA A 342 0.21 -1.95 12.48
CA ALA A 342 -0.51 -2.22 11.23
C ALA A 342 -0.46 -3.71 10.86
N GLN A 343 0.70 -4.37 10.99
CA GLN A 343 0.83 -5.82 10.78
C GLN A 343 -0.04 -6.61 11.75
N LYS A 344 -0.04 -6.24 13.03
CA LYS A 344 -0.85 -6.89 14.07
C LYS A 344 -2.33 -6.74 13.79
N ALA A 345 -2.79 -5.58 13.32
CA ALA A 345 -4.18 -5.34 12.97
C ALA A 345 -4.64 -6.29 11.86
N LEU A 346 -3.91 -6.36 10.74
CA LEU A 346 -4.22 -7.25 9.64
C LEU A 346 -4.15 -8.73 10.07
N ALA A 347 -3.12 -9.13 10.82
CA ALA A 347 -2.98 -10.49 11.33
C ALA A 347 -4.15 -10.89 12.24
N ALA A 348 -4.52 -10.04 13.21
CA ALA A 348 -5.63 -10.29 14.13
C ALA A 348 -6.96 -10.42 13.39
N ARG A 349 -7.17 -9.63 12.33
CA ARG A 349 -8.38 -9.74 11.50
C ARG A 349 -8.44 -11.07 10.76
N LEU A 350 -7.35 -11.52 10.16
CA LEU A 350 -7.27 -12.82 9.50
C LEU A 350 -7.43 -13.97 10.52
N ASP A 351 -6.76 -13.88 11.67
CA ASP A 351 -6.87 -14.89 12.74
C ASP A 351 -8.30 -14.98 13.31
N GLY A 352 -9.06 -13.88 13.35
CA GLY A 352 -10.47 -13.89 13.72
C GLY A 352 -11.40 -14.65 12.74
N LEU A 353 -10.88 -15.01 11.57
CA LEU A 353 -11.57 -15.78 10.53
C LEU A 353 -11.09 -17.23 10.42
N ARG A 354 -10.29 -17.70 11.40
CA ARG A 354 -9.89 -19.12 11.46
C ARG A 354 -11.08 -20.02 11.75
N ASP A 355 -11.02 -21.22 11.15
CA ASP A 355 -11.94 -22.30 11.41
C ASP A 355 -11.13 -23.62 11.49
N GLY A 356 -11.11 -24.21 12.67
CA GLY A 356 -10.24 -25.36 12.96
C GLY A 356 -8.76 -25.06 12.68
N ASN A 357 -8.13 -25.89 11.85
CA ASN A 357 -6.73 -25.73 11.45
C ASN A 357 -6.55 -24.82 10.21
N GLY A 358 -7.65 -24.28 9.65
CA GLY A 358 -7.65 -23.46 8.44
C GLY A 358 -8.36 -22.14 8.65
N TYR A 359 -9.02 -21.70 7.60
CA TYR A 359 -9.82 -20.48 7.55
C TYR A 359 -11.22 -20.80 7.06
N LYS A 360 -12.20 -19.96 7.41
CA LYS A 360 -13.54 -20.02 6.83
C LYS A 360 -13.46 -19.88 5.31
N PRO A 361 -14.33 -20.59 4.54
CA PRO A 361 -14.51 -20.28 3.13
C PRO A 361 -14.85 -18.82 2.92
N TYR A 362 -14.23 -18.19 1.92
CA TYR A 362 -14.32 -16.73 1.75
C TYR A 362 -15.73 -16.24 1.38
N ASP A 363 -16.54 -17.05 0.75
CA ASP A 363 -17.96 -16.80 0.47
C ASP A 363 -18.80 -16.65 1.75
N GLN A 364 -18.32 -17.18 2.90
CA GLN A 364 -18.94 -17.02 4.22
C GLN A 364 -18.41 -15.81 5.00
N VAL A 365 -17.45 -15.07 4.44
CA VAL A 365 -16.93 -13.82 5.05
C VAL A 365 -17.81 -12.65 4.63
N SER A 366 -18.33 -11.89 5.61
CA SER A 366 -19.22 -10.76 5.33
C SER A 366 -18.50 -9.63 4.58
N ASP A 367 -19.26 -8.81 3.86
CA ASP A 367 -18.72 -7.64 3.14
C ASP A 367 -18.00 -6.67 4.08
N GLU A 368 -18.49 -6.50 5.31
CA GLU A 368 -17.84 -5.67 6.32
C GLU A 368 -16.46 -6.25 6.71
N GLN A 369 -16.37 -7.55 6.92
CA GLN A 369 -15.13 -8.23 7.23
C GLN A 369 -14.13 -8.14 6.06
N ARG A 370 -14.58 -8.34 4.82
CA ARG A 370 -13.77 -8.19 3.60
C ARG A 370 -13.21 -6.76 3.46
N LYS A 371 -14.07 -5.74 3.62
CA LYS A 371 -13.65 -4.33 3.62
C LYS A 371 -12.68 -4.02 4.75
N GLY A 372 -12.86 -4.65 5.91
CA GLY A 372 -11.92 -4.55 7.02
C GLY A 372 -10.53 -5.10 6.67
N ILE A 373 -10.44 -6.27 6.00
CA ILE A 373 -9.18 -6.83 5.49
C ILE A 373 -8.52 -5.85 4.51
N ALA A 374 -9.27 -5.31 3.56
CA ALA A 374 -8.77 -4.32 2.59
C ALA A 374 -8.23 -3.07 3.28
N ALA A 375 -8.96 -2.53 4.26
CA ALA A 375 -8.55 -1.34 5.01
C ALA A 375 -7.25 -1.57 5.79
N ASP A 376 -7.12 -2.71 6.48
CA ASP A 376 -5.92 -3.03 7.25
C ASP A 376 -4.71 -3.32 6.31
N ALA A 377 -4.92 -3.97 5.17
CA ALA A 377 -3.88 -4.19 4.17
C ALA A 377 -3.39 -2.86 3.57
N LYS A 378 -4.32 -1.94 3.26
CA LYS A 378 -3.98 -0.60 2.79
C LYS A 378 -3.23 0.19 3.85
N ALA A 379 -3.68 0.19 5.10
CA ALA A 379 -3.01 0.88 6.20
C ALA A 379 -1.57 0.39 6.41
N LEU A 380 -1.34 -0.93 6.30
CA LEU A 380 0.01 -1.48 6.33
C LEU A 380 0.82 -0.99 5.13
N ALA A 381 0.30 -1.05 3.90
CA ALA A 381 0.98 -0.57 2.71
C ALA A 381 1.37 0.92 2.82
N ASP A 382 0.44 1.77 3.26
CA ASP A 382 0.67 3.21 3.44
C ASP A 382 1.75 3.48 4.53
N THR A 383 1.82 2.62 5.57
CA THR A 383 2.86 2.72 6.60
C THR A 383 4.24 2.33 6.04
N LEU A 384 4.29 1.37 5.12
CA LEU A 384 5.53 0.91 4.48
C LEU A 384 6.15 1.98 3.56
N ASP A 385 5.36 2.89 2.97
CA ASP A 385 5.88 3.98 2.12
C ASP A 385 6.88 4.88 2.85
N GLY A 386 6.77 5.00 4.18
CA GLY A 386 7.74 5.75 4.99
C GLY A 386 9.14 5.12 5.07
N ILE A 387 9.28 3.84 4.71
CA ILE A 387 10.54 3.12 4.82
C ILE A 387 11.58 3.64 3.82
N ASP A 388 11.18 3.87 2.57
CA ASP A 388 12.10 4.32 1.52
C ASP A 388 12.72 5.67 1.88
N GLN A 389 11.90 6.61 2.36
CA GLN A 389 12.39 7.90 2.86
C GLN A 389 13.29 7.74 4.08
N ALA A 390 12.89 6.90 5.05
CA ALA A 390 13.64 6.66 6.28
C ALA A 390 15.03 6.06 6.04
N LEU A 391 15.14 5.20 5.02
CA LEU A 391 16.39 4.52 4.65
C LEU A 391 17.17 5.27 3.55
N GLY A 392 16.65 6.39 3.04
CA GLY A 392 17.31 7.17 1.97
C GLY A 392 17.30 6.48 0.61
N LEU A 393 16.29 5.67 0.34
CA LEU A 393 16.16 4.91 -0.91
C LEU A 393 15.37 5.65 -1.99
N SER A 394 14.64 6.71 -1.63
CA SER A 394 13.76 7.46 -2.56
C SER A 394 14.50 8.30 -3.62
N ALA A 395 15.81 8.33 -3.59
CA ALA A 395 16.66 9.14 -4.49
C ALA A 395 17.57 8.28 -5.38
N LEU A 396 17.34 6.97 -5.44
CA LEU A 396 18.04 6.03 -6.33
C LEU A 396 17.12 5.67 -7.53
#